data_e815989693b715331122a9310c43b74b
#
_entry.id   e815989693b715331122a9310c43b74b
#
_cell.length_a   1.000
_cell.length_b   1.000
_cell.length_c   1.000
_cell.angle_alpha   90.00
_cell.angle_beta   90.00
_cell.angle_gamma   90.00
#
_symmetry.space_group_name_H-M   'P 1'
#
loop_
_entity.id
_entity.type
_entity.pdbx_description
1 polymer ?
#
loop_
_entity_poly.entity_id
_entity_poly.type
_entity_poly.pdbx_seq_one_letter_code
_entity_poly.pdbx_strand_id
1 'polypeptide(L)'
;MNFALQEDSRFDEVGPAGQVLWCLERLEPEGVREIPSELKFTFSDELCCDLSEEMKALELNLDDELSEIEQQEKSQVKEVIICLTYPHWRAGTLPVSVRVDSFIPYAYESERIRFSFVEAKSKEEFPAWVVRKNRYVYGLKDFYDQHELLPGSLLRLRVSKDPGTIIIDPMTHRPKKEWIRTVLVGRDGGIVFATLKQSVTAEFNDRMIVAVPDVAGVDVAREQFAKNKKTLKDNVFAIMKDLSKLNLQGHVHAQELYSAFNIISRCPPAPLFMQLISDPRYTHVGDLHFRIEETG
;
A
#
# COMPACT_ATOMS: atom_id res chain seq x y z
N MET A 1 -6.70 18.94 35.40
CA MET A 1 -5.50 18.40 34.71
C MET A 1 -5.56 18.61 33.21
N ASN A 2 -6.68 18.29 32.53
CA ASN A 2 -6.79 18.41 31.07
C ASN A 2 -6.59 19.84 30.53
N PHE A 3 -7.13 20.87 31.17
CA PHE A 3 -6.96 22.26 30.72
C PHE A 3 -5.50 22.71 30.66
N ALA A 4 -4.65 22.29 31.65
CA ALA A 4 -3.23 22.63 31.63
C ALA A 4 -2.45 21.95 30.51
N LEU A 5 -2.87 20.77 30.08
CA LEU A 5 -2.26 20.07 28.94
C LEU A 5 -2.74 20.66 27.62
N GLN A 6 -3.97 21.13 27.55
CA GLN A 6 -4.56 21.75 26.36
C GLN A 6 -3.90 23.11 26.04
N GLU A 7 -3.47 23.85 27.06
CA GLU A 7 -2.75 25.14 26.91
C GLU A 7 -1.27 24.97 26.61
N ASP A 8 -0.71 23.77 26.81
CA ASP A 8 0.73 23.50 26.63
C ASP A 8 0.95 22.88 25.22
N SER A 9 1.47 23.68 24.32
CA SER A 9 1.74 23.29 22.92
C SER A 9 2.71 22.12 22.72
N ARG A 10 3.29 21.58 23.80
CA ARG A 10 4.12 20.37 23.75
C ARG A 10 3.31 19.07 23.77
N PHE A 11 2.01 19.15 24.08
CA PHE A 11 1.13 18.00 24.18
C PHE A 11 0.02 18.05 23.14
N ASP A 12 -0.16 16.94 22.44
CA ASP A 12 -1.26 16.72 21.52
C ASP A 12 -2.30 15.77 22.14
N GLU A 13 -3.57 16.09 21.99
CA GLU A 13 -4.64 15.16 22.31
C GLU A 13 -4.76 14.12 21.17
N VAL A 14 -4.47 12.86 21.48
CA VAL A 14 -4.36 11.79 20.49
C VAL A 14 -5.34 10.64 20.75
N GLY A 15 -6.27 10.83 21.68
CA GLY A 15 -7.29 9.83 21.99
C GLY A 15 -8.34 9.67 20.89
N PRO A 16 -8.82 8.45 20.64
CA PRO A 16 -10.01 8.23 19.81
C PRO A 16 -11.24 8.84 20.47
N ALA A 17 -12.30 9.11 19.70
CA ALA A 17 -13.53 9.71 20.22
C ALA A 17 -14.07 8.96 21.45
N GLY A 18 -14.30 9.72 22.53
CA GLY A 18 -14.72 9.20 23.84
C GLY A 18 -13.58 8.81 24.77
N GLN A 19 -12.32 8.94 24.38
CA GLN A 19 -11.13 8.72 25.21
C GLN A 19 -10.24 9.95 25.19
N VAL A 20 -9.82 10.43 26.36
CA VAL A 20 -8.87 11.54 26.49
C VAL A 20 -7.48 10.97 26.72
N LEU A 21 -6.62 11.07 25.73
CA LEU A 21 -5.22 10.63 25.78
C LEU A 21 -4.32 11.76 25.29
N TRP A 22 -3.35 12.15 26.12
CA TRP A 22 -2.36 13.16 25.80
C TRP A 22 -1.01 12.54 25.49
N CYS A 23 -0.36 12.97 24.43
CA CYS A 23 0.98 12.57 24.06
C CYS A 23 1.90 13.80 23.98
N LEU A 24 3.13 13.66 24.42
CA LEU A 24 4.18 14.65 24.15
C LEU A 24 4.57 14.56 22.67
N GLU A 25 4.41 15.62 21.90
CA GLU A 25 4.72 15.68 20.47
C GLU A 25 6.11 15.11 20.12
N ARG A 26 7.12 15.39 20.94
CA ARG A 26 8.48 14.85 20.72
C ARG A 26 8.60 13.34 20.86
N LEU A 27 7.64 12.67 21.49
CA LEU A 27 7.60 11.21 21.68
C LEU A 27 6.76 10.51 20.61
N GLU A 28 6.11 11.26 19.74
CA GLU A 28 5.44 10.68 18.59
C GLU A 28 6.48 10.09 17.62
N PRO A 29 6.22 8.91 17.04
CA PRO A 29 7.11 8.33 16.05
C PRO A 29 7.33 9.25 14.84
N GLU A 30 8.51 9.19 14.23
CA GLU A 30 8.84 10.00 13.04
C GLU A 30 7.83 9.82 11.92
N GLY A 31 7.45 8.56 11.60
CA GLY A 31 6.45 8.27 10.56
C GLY A 31 5.01 8.67 10.91
N VAL A 32 4.75 9.24 12.11
CA VAL A 32 3.49 9.91 12.48
C VAL A 32 3.60 11.41 12.24
N ARG A 33 4.75 12.01 12.50
CA ARG A 33 5.00 13.44 12.31
C ARG A 33 5.28 13.80 10.87
N GLU A 34 5.98 12.93 10.16
CA GLU A 34 6.36 13.12 8.75
C GLU A 34 5.92 11.91 7.91
N ILE A 35 5.49 12.18 6.67
CA ILE A 35 5.12 11.11 5.75
C ILE A 35 6.36 10.28 5.43
N PRO A 36 6.35 8.94 5.61
CA PRO A 36 7.41 8.07 5.15
C PRO A 36 7.73 8.27 3.67
N SER A 37 9.01 8.21 3.32
CA SER A 37 9.48 8.43 1.94
C SER A 37 8.83 7.51 0.92
N GLU A 38 8.50 6.30 1.34
CA GLU A 38 7.85 5.26 0.53
C GLU A 38 6.43 5.63 0.11
N LEU A 39 5.73 6.46 0.90
CA LEU A 39 4.35 6.89 0.65
C LEU A 39 4.27 8.22 -0.12
N LYS A 40 5.39 8.93 -0.30
CA LYS A 40 5.39 10.21 -1.02
C LYS A 40 5.16 9.99 -2.51
N PHE A 41 4.09 10.61 -3.04
CA PHE A 41 3.78 10.65 -4.46
C PHE A 41 4.24 11.96 -5.08
N THR A 42 4.96 11.90 -6.20
CA THR A 42 5.62 13.09 -6.79
C THR A 42 5.34 13.33 -8.28
N PHE A 43 4.57 12.47 -8.94
CA PHE A 43 4.20 12.69 -10.35
C PHE A 43 3.03 13.66 -10.46
N SER A 44 3.13 14.62 -11.38
CA SER A 44 2.14 15.68 -11.59
C SER A 44 1.59 15.73 -13.01
N ASP A 45 1.69 14.62 -13.77
CA ASP A 45 1.15 14.59 -15.11
C ASP A 45 -0.40 14.62 -15.04
N GLU A 46 -1.00 15.68 -15.50
CA GLU A 46 -2.46 15.79 -15.66
C GLU A 46 -2.89 14.89 -16.82
N LEU A 47 -3.32 13.69 -16.51
CA LEU A 47 -3.93 12.77 -17.45
C LEU A 47 -5.44 12.95 -17.41
N CYS A 48 -6.03 13.34 -18.54
CA CYS A 48 -7.47 13.58 -18.68
C CYS A 48 -8.09 12.48 -19.54
N CYS A 49 -8.30 11.30 -18.99
CA CYS A 49 -9.14 10.30 -19.64
C CYS A 49 -9.96 9.54 -18.59
N ASP A 50 -11.19 9.20 -18.95
CA ASP A 50 -12.06 8.45 -18.07
C ASP A 50 -11.65 6.97 -18.03
N LEU A 51 -11.50 6.44 -16.83
CA LEU A 51 -11.29 5.00 -16.61
C LEU A 51 -12.60 4.24 -16.91
N SER A 52 -12.46 3.03 -17.46
CA SER A 52 -13.59 2.11 -17.58
C SER A 52 -14.13 1.71 -16.21
N GLU A 53 -15.39 1.25 -16.15
CA GLU A 53 -16.00 0.79 -14.89
C GLU A 53 -15.23 -0.39 -14.27
N GLU A 54 -14.64 -1.26 -15.09
CA GLU A 54 -13.78 -2.36 -14.60
C GLU A 54 -12.50 -1.84 -13.97
N MET A 55 -11.87 -0.78 -14.51
CA MET A 55 -10.68 -0.14 -13.94
C MET A 55 -11.01 0.60 -12.65
N LYS A 56 -12.15 1.29 -12.60
CA LYS A 56 -12.62 1.94 -11.36
C LYS A 56 -12.89 0.91 -10.26
N ALA A 57 -13.52 -0.21 -10.61
CA ALA A 57 -13.75 -1.31 -9.68
C ALA A 57 -12.43 -1.93 -9.19
N LEU A 58 -11.43 -2.09 -10.08
CA LEU A 58 -10.11 -2.54 -9.69
C LEU A 58 -9.43 -1.53 -8.76
N GLU A 59 -9.45 -0.24 -9.10
CA GLU A 59 -8.88 0.83 -8.29
C GLU A 59 -9.45 0.84 -6.87
N LEU A 60 -10.78 0.73 -6.73
CA LEU A 60 -11.45 0.63 -5.43
C LEU A 60 -10.96 -0.58 -4.60
N ASN A 61 -10.71 -1.73 -5.26
CA ASN A 61 -10.26 -2.95 -4.61
C ASN A 61 -8.76 -2.96 -4.25
N LEU A 62 -7.98 -2.03 -4.78
CA LEU A 62 -6.57 -1.89 -4.43
C LEU A 62 -6.33 -1.20 -3.09
N ASP A 63 -7.37 -0.59 -2.50
CA ASP A 63 -7.32 0.09 -1.21
C ASP A 63 -6.19 1.13 -1.11
N ASP A 64 -5.92 1.85 -2.20
CA ASP A 64 -4.90 2.89 -2.23
C ASP A 64 -5.41 4.16 -1.52
N GLU A 65 -4.63 4.71 -0.59
CA GLU A 65 -5.00 5.90 0.18
C GLU A 65 -5.03 7.18 -0.67
N LEU A 66 -4.38 7.16 -1.83
CA LEU A 66 -4.35 8.29 -2.77
C LEU A 66 -5.45 8.17 -3.85
N SER A 67 -6.24 7.10 -3.85
CA SER A 67 -7.37 6.98 -4.77
C SER A 67 -8.45 8.01 -4.44
N GLU A 68 -8.96 8.69 -5.48
CA GLU A 68 -10.00 9.71 -5.39
C GLU A 68 -11.42 9.13 -5.59
N ILE A 69 -11.55 7.81 -5.79
CA ILE A 69 -12.85 7.18 -6.00
C ILE A 69 -13.70 7.28 -4.73
N GLU A 70 -14.86 7.88 -4.85
CA GLU A 70 -15.87 7.91 -3.79
C GLU A 70 -16.69 6.62 -3.78
N GLN A 71 -16.82 6.00 -2.62
CA GLN A 71 -17.74 4.89 -2.45
C GLN A 71 -19.18 5.43 -2.32
N GLN A 72 -20.07 5.02 -3.22
CA GLN A 72 -21.45 5.52 -3.25
C GLN A 72 -22.31 5.07 -2.04
N GLU A 73 -21.95 3.99 -1.36
CA GLU A 73 -22.67 3.52 -0.18
C GLU A 73 -21.70 3.09 0.93
N LYS A 74 -21.86 3.66 2.13
CA LYS A 74 -21.20 3.17 3.34
C LYS A 74 -21.83 1.83 3.73
N SER A 75 -21.27 0.74 3.24
CA SER A 75 -21.66 -0.61 3.65
C SER A 75 -21.30 -0.81 5.13
N GLN A 76 -22.26 -1.28 5.94
CA GLN A 76 -21.98 -1.72 7.32
C GLN A 76 -21.30 -3.10 7.30
N VAL A 77 -20.13 -3.16 6.68
CA VAL A 77 -19.32 -4.39 6.63
C VAL A 77 -18.62 -4.55 7.98
N LYS A 78 -18.68 -5.75 8.55
CA LYS A 78 -18.04 -6.06 9.85
C LYS A 78 -16.57 -6.41 9.73
N GLU A 79 -16.10 -6.69 8.52
CA GLU A 79 -14.71 -7.00 8.22
C GLU A 79 -14.33 -6.52 6.83
N VAL A 80 -13.06 -6.19 6.64
CA VAL A 80 -12.46 -5.88 5.35
C VAL A 80 -11.16 -6.66 5.19
N ILE A 81 -10.91 -7.16 3.97
CA ILE A 81 -9.65 -7.78 3.61
C ILE A 81 -8.95 -6.82 2.67
N ILE A 82 -7.72 -6.46 3.02
CA ILE A 82 -6.85 -5.57 2.27
C ILE A 82 -5.60 -6.32 1.82
N CYS A 83 -5.07 -5.90 0.68
CA CYS A 83 -3.84 -6.43 0.13
C CYS A 83 -2.69 -5.47 0.47
N LEU A 84 -1.66 -5.98 1.15
CA LEU A 84 -0.51 -5.20 1.57
C LEU A 84 0.35 -4.80 0.36
N THR A 85 0.46 -3.51 0.07
CA THR A 85 1.30 -3.01 -1.01
C THR A 85 2.75 -2.80 -0.56
N TYR A 86 3.72 -2.79 -1.49
CA TYR A 86 5.14 -2.60 -1.16
C TYR A 86 5.41 -1.31 -0.36
N PRO A 87 4.87 -0.12 -0.71
CA PRO A 87 5.11 1.10 0.06
C PRO A 87 4.69 0.97 1.52
N HIS A 88 3.51 0.42 1.77
CA HIS A 88 2.99 0.21 3.11
C HIS A 88 3.75 -0.87 3.87
N TRP A 89 4.10 -1.98 3.21
CA TRP A 89 4.94 -3.03 3.79
C TRP A 89 6.30 -2.48 4.23
N ARG A 90 6.94 -1.69 3.37
CA ARG A 90 8.27 -1.12 3.64
C ARG A 90 8.24 -0.09 4.76
N ALA A 91 7.25 0.79 4.76
CA ALA A 91 7.05 1.84 5.75
C ALA A 91 6.46 1.33 7.09
N GLY A 92 6.00 0.08 7.17
CA GLY A 92 5.29 -0.43 8.35
C GLY A 92 3.96 0.27 8.59
N THR A 93 3.24 0.57 7.51
CA THR A 93 1.97 1.30 7.53
C THR A 93 0.85 0.50 6.88
N LEU A 94 -0.38 0.98 7.01
CA LEU A 94 -1.57 0.43 6.37
C LEU A 94 -2.35 1.58 5.73
N PRO A 95 -2.84 1.43 4.47
CA PRO A 95 -3.63 2.48 3.83
C PRO A 95 -4.98 2.68 4.52
N VAL A 96 -5.45 3.92 4.59
CA VAL A 96 -6.81 4.27 4.98
C VAL A 96 -7.58 4.64 3.72
N SER A 97 -7.93 3.62 2.93
CA SER A 97 -8.79 3.75 1.76
C SER A 97 -10.24 4.06 2.16
N VAL A 98 -11.08 4.36 1.19
CA VAL A 98 -12.51 4.58 1.42
C VAL A 98 -13.18 3.37 2.06
N ARG A 99 -12.74 2.14 1.72
CA ARG A 99 -13.24 0.88 2.30
C ARG A 99 -12.78 0.68 3.74
N VAL A 100 -11.57 1.14 4.07
CA VAL A 100 -10.92 0.96 5.38
C VAL A 100 -11.31 2.04 6.37
N ASP A 101 -11.63 3.26 5.91
CA ASP A 101 -11.93 4.43 6.76
C ASP A 101 -13.00 4.15 7.84
N SER A 102 -14.03 3.35 7.51
CA SER A 102 -15.10 2.99 8.46
C SER A 102 -14.64 2.11 9.62
N PHE A 103 -13.48 1.46 9.51
CA PHE A 103 -12.91 0.61 10.57
C PHE A 103 -11.98 1.38 11.50
N ILE A 104 -11.46 2.51 11.02
CA ILE A 104 -10.43 3.28 11.70
C ILE A 104 -11.06 4.19 12.76
N PRO A 105 -10.48 4.28 13.98
CA PRO A 105 -10.94 5.20 15.00
C PRO A 105 -10.88 6.65 14.50
N TYR A 106 -11.89 7.43 14.86
CA TYR A 106 -11.93 8.86 14.55
C TYR A 106 -11.79 9.69 15.82
N ALA A 107 -11.39 10.95 15.66
CA ALA A 107 -11.44 11.98 16.68
C ALA A 107 -12.04 13.26 16.09
N TYR A 108 -12.59 14.13 16.93
CA TYR A 108 -13.26 15.34 16.46
C TYR A 108 -12.28 16.38 15.93
N GLU A 109 -11.17 16.59 16.61
CA GLU A 109 -10.21 17.67 16.34
C GLU A 109 -8.80 17.20 16.04
N SER A 110 -8.43 15.97 16.44
CA SER A 110 -7.08 15.45 16.27
C SER A 110 -6.84 14.88 14.87
N GLU A 111 -5.75 15.31 14.24
CA GLU A 111 -5.26 14.73 12.97
C GLU A 111 -4.50 13.42 13.18
N ARG A 112 -4.03 13.16 14.42
CA ARG A 112 -3.22 12.00 14.81
C ARG A 112 -3.91 11.29 15.95
N ILE A 113 -4.26 10.03 15.75
CA ILE A 113 -5.02 9.26 16.73
C ILE A 113 -4.23 8.02 17.12
N ARG A 114 -3.93 7.88 18.40
CA ARG A 114 -3.34 6.67 18.98
C ARG A 114 -4.43 5.69 19.36
N PHE A 115 -4.30 4.45 18.91
CA PHE A 115 -5.22 3.36 19.20
C PHE A 115 -4.47 2.04 19.30
N SER A 116 -5.17 0.91 19.50
CA SER A 116 -4.55 -0.40 19.59
C SER A 116 -5.06 -1.36 18.52
N PHE A 117 -4.14 -2.13 17.93
CA PHE A 117 -4.49 -3.38 17.26
C PHE A 117 -4.45 -4.55 18.25
N VAL A 118 -5.37 -5.50 18.07
CA VAL A 118 -5.33 -6.80 18.73
C VAL A 118 -5.22 -7.87 17.67
N GLU A 119 -4.17 -8.67 17.71
CA GLU A 119 -4.02 -9.80 16.81
C GLU A 119 -5.09 -10.85 17.06
N ALA A 120 -5.71 -11.34 15.98
CA ALA A 120 -6.85 -12.23 16.06
C ALA A 120 -6.54 -13.58 16.74
N LYS A 121 -5.33 -14.12 16.55
CA LYS A 121 -4.89 -15.45 17.06
C LYS A 121 -4.24 -15.36 18.44
N SER A 122 -3.17 -14.61 18.58
CA SER A 122 -2.39 -14.49 19.83
C SER A 122 -3.10 -13.66 20.90
N LYS A 123 -4.00 -12.76 20.49
CA LYS A 123 -4.63 -11.73 21.36
C LYS A 123 -3.61 -10.70 21.86
N GLU A 124 -2.44 -10.67 21.28
CA GLU A 124 -1.45 -9.64 21.59
C GLU A 124 -1.95 -8.27 21.13
N GLU A 125 -1.80 -7.29 22.01
CA GLU A 125 -2.17 -5.91 21.75
C GLU A 125 -0.93 -5.08 21.49
N PHE A 126 -0.96 -4.26 20.44
CA PHE A 126 0.13 -3.34 20.12
C PHE A 126 -0.42 -1.98 19.66
N PRO A 127 0.32 -0.89 19.99
CA PRO A 127 -0.12 0.46 19.67
C PRO A 127 0.07 0.78 18.18
N ALA A 128 -0.86 1.56 17.64
CA ALA A 128 -0.80 2.10 16.30
C ALA A 128 -1.29 3.54 16.26
N TRP A 129 -1.01 4.24 15.17
CA TRP A 129 -1.35 5.63 14.97
C TRP A 129 -2.07 5.85 13.65
N VAL A 130 -3.20 6.51 13.68
CA VAL A 130 -3.85 7.03 12.47
C VAL A 130 -3.29 8.41 12.16
N VAL A 131 -2.79 8.61 10.95
CA VAL A 131 -2.42 9.91 10.41
C VAL A 131 -3.48 10.32 9.38
N ARG A 132 -4.52 11.01 9.84
CA ARG A 132 -5.73 11.30 9.05
C ARG A 132 -5.46 12.12 7.81
N LYS A 133 -4.64 13.16 7.94
CA LYS A 133 -4.26 14.05 6.84
C LYS A 133 -3.68 13.30 5.64
N ASN A 134 -2.92 12.24 5.90
CA ASN A 134 -2.22 11.46 4.89
C ASN A 134 -2.81 10.07 4.69
N ARG A 135 -3.94 9.77 5.35
CA ARG A 135 -4.76 8.58 5.15
C ARG A 135 -3.97 7.26 5.29
N TYR A 136 -3.17 7.13 6.35
CA TYR A 136 -2.51 5.86 6.70
C TYR A 136 -2.50 5.60 8.20
N VAL A 137 -2.34 4.34 8.57
CA VAL A 137 -2.04 3.88 9.93
C VAL A 137 -0.57 3.52 10.01
N TYR A 138 0.13 4.00 11.04
CA TYR A 138 1.54 3.72 11.31
C TYR A 138 1.70 2.79 12.52
N GLY A 139 2.79 1.97 12.55
CA GLY A 139 3.15 1.13 13.69
C GLY A 139 3.04 -0.38 13.46
N LEU A 140 2.99 -0.83 12.18
CA LEU A 140 2.81 -2.25 11.84
C LEU A 140 4.11 -2.94 11.39
N LYS A 141 5.27 -2.27 11.42
CA LYS A 141 6.51 -2.86 10.89
C LYS A 141 6.89 -4.15 11.61
N ASP A 142 6.93 -4.13 12.94
CA ASP A 142 7.28 -5.31 13.75
C ASP A 142 6.26 -6.44 13.55
N PHE A 143 4.97 -6.11 13.41
CA PHE A 143 3.93 -7.07 13.12
C PHE A 143 4.12 -7.73 11.75
N TYR A 144 4.50 -6.99 10.71
CA TYR A 144 4.79 -7.54 9.39
C TYR A 144 6.02 -8.46 9.41
N ASP A 145 7.07 -8.06 10.12
CA ASP A 145 8.31 -8.83 10.25
C ASP A 145 8.10 -10.11 11.07
N GLN A 146 7.35 -10.04 12.18
CA GLN A 146 7.01 -11.17 13.03
C GLN A 146 6.25 -12.27 12.28
N HIS A 147 5.34 -11.87 11.38
CA HIS A 147 4.55 -12.80 10.58
C HIS A 147 5.17 -13.12 9.22
N GLU A 148 6.39 -12.64 8.93
CA GLU A 148 7.09 -12.83 7.65
C GLU A 148 6.20 -12.47 6.44
N LEU A 149 5.42 -11.38 6.56
CA LEU A 149 4.53 -10.94 5.49
C LEU A 149 5.32 -10.36 4.33
N LEU A 150 4.83 -10.62 3.13
CA LEU A 150 5.37 -10.05 1.88
C LEU A 150 4.41 -9.00 1.32
N PRO A 151 4.89 -8.07 0.49
CA PRO A 151 4.00 -7.29 -0.38
C PRO A 151 3.09 -8.21 -1.16
N GLY A 152 1.79 -7.97 -1.14
CA GLY A 152 0.77 -8.85 -1.72
C GLY A 152 0.08 -9.78 -0.71
N SER A 153 0.58 -9.89 0.53
CA SER A 153 -0.10 -10.62 1.61
C SER A 153 -1.45 -9.99 1.95
N LEU A 154 -2.41 -10.81 2.36
CA LEU A 154 -3.74 -10.37 2.75
C LEU A 154 -3.83 -10.16 4.26
N LEU A 155 -4.43 -9.04 4.65
CA LEU A 155 -4.71 -8.68 6.03
C LEU A 155 -6.23 -8.50 6.21
N ARG A 156 -6.78 -9.11 7.24
CA ARG A 156 -8.18 -8.95 7.59
C ARG A 156 -8.32 -8.04 8.80
N LEU A 157 -9.10 -6.97 8.65
CA LEU A 157 -9.48 -6.09 9.75
C LEU A 157 -10.91 -6.36 10.17
N ARG A 158 -11.17 -6.33 11.47
CA ARG A 158 -12.51 -6.46 12.07
C ARG A 158 -12.68 -5.42 13.17
N VAL A 159 -13.91 -4.91 13.27
CA VAL A 159 -14.29 -4.03 14.39
C VAL A 159 -14.23 -4.81 15.70
N SER A 160 -13.58 -4.25 16.71
CA SER A 160 -13.64 -4.76 18.09
C SER A 160 -14.89 -4.25 18.80
N LYS A 161 -15.26 -4.93 19.89
CA LYS A 161 -16.27 -4.43 20.84
C LYS A 161 -15.69 -3.37 21.77
N ASP A 162 -14.36 -3.37 21.94
CA ASP A 162 -13.66 -2.44 22.81
C ASP A 162 -13.37 -1.15 22.03
N PRO A 163 -13.84 0.02 22.51
CA PRO A 163 -13.59 1.30 21.86
C PRO A 163 -12.09 1.57 21.69
N GLY A 164 -11.71 2.12 20.53
CA GLY A 164 -10.30 2.43 20.24
C GLY A 164 -9.43 1.20 19.93
N THR A 165 -10.05 0.06 19.62
CA THR A 165 -9.35 -1.19 19.30
C THR A 165 -9.85 -1.77 17.99
N ILE A 166 -8.93 -2.29 17.17
CA ILE A 166 -9.22 -2.98 15.91
C ILE A 166 -8.59 -4.38 15.98
N ILE A 167 -9.33 -5.38 15.54
CA ILE A 167 -8.81 -6.75 15.44
C ILE A 167 -8.14 -6.90 14.06
N ILE A 168 -6.86 -7.29 14.07
CA ILE A 168 -6.08 -7.59 12.85
C ILE A 168 -5.75 -9.08 12.76
N ASP A 169 -5.93 -9.67 11.57
CA ASP A 169 -5.60 -11.05 11.29
C ASP A 169 -4.67 -11.12 10.06
N PRO A 170 -3.42 -11.56 10.23
CA PRO A 170 -2.46 -11.64 9.13
C PRO A 170 -2.74 -12.83 8.18
N MET A 171 -3.82 -13.57 8.40
CA MET A 171 -4.25 -14.72 7.59
C MET A 171 -3.13 -15.74 7.34
N THR A 172 -2.28 -15.96 8.35
CA THR A 172 -1.10 -16.81 8.24
C THR A 172 -1.44 -18.30 8.20
N HIS A 173 -0.65 -19.05 7.46
CA HIS A 173 -0.65 -20.52 7.37
C HIS A 173 0.75 -21.09 7.51
N ARG A 174 0.90 -22.41 7.46
CA ARG A 174 2.23 -23.06 7.42
C ARG A 174 2.99 -22.64 6.16
N PRO A 175 4.31 -22.43 6.23
CA PRO A 175 5.12 -22.06 5.08
C PRO A 175 4.91 -23.00 3.90
N LYS A 176 4.60 -22.43 2.73
CA LYS A 176 4.45 -23.13 1.46
C LYS A 176 5.47 -22.60 0.46
N LYS A 177 5.94 -23.45 -0.44
CA LYS A 177 6.82 -23.05 -1.54
C LYS A 177 5.98 -22.71 -2.77
N GLU A 178 5.92 -21.42 -3.11
CA GLU A 178 5.12 -20.90 -4.23
C GLU A 178 6.04 -20.22 -5.27
N TRP A 179 5.65 -20.29 -6.53
CA TRP A 179 6.29 -19.56 -7.60
C TRP A 179 5.70 -18.15 -7.64
N ILE A 180 6.44 -17.17 -7.15
CA ILE A 180 5.98 -15.80 -7.08
C ILE A 180 6.96 -14.84 -7.75
N ARG A 181 6.44 -13.68 -8.14
CA ARG A 181 7.27 -12.58 -8.63
C ARG A 181 8.29 -12.20 -7.57
N THR A 182 9.54 -12.08 -7.98
CA THR A 182 10.66 -11.73 -7.11
C THR A 182 11.42 -10.58 -7.72
N VAL A 183 11.73 -9.58 -6.91
CA VAL A 183 12.55 -8.44 -7.30
C VAL A 183 14.02 -8.79 -7.11
N LEU A 184 14.81 -8.59 -8.14
CA LEU A 184 16.26 -8.73 -8.13
C LEU A 184 16.90 -7.39 -8.48
N VAL A 185 18.00 -7.07 -7.81
CA VAL A 185 18.82 -5.89 -8.14
C VAL A 185 19.98 -6.33 -9.00
N GLY A 186 20.06 -5.78 -10.20
CA GLY A 186 21.13 -6.03 -11.15
C GLY A 186 22.46 -5.40 -10.71
N ARG A 187 23.57 -5.83 -11.33
CA ARG A 187 24.90 -5.27 -11.06
C ARG A 187 25.04 -3.79 -11.43
N ASP A 188 24.18 -3.33 -12.32
CA ASP A 188 24.04 -1.93 -12.76
C ASP A 188 23.16 -1.09 -11.83
N GLY A 189 22.64 -1.68 -10.75
CA GLY A 189 21.68 -1.06 -9.83
C GLY A 189 20.24 -1.01 -10.36
N GLY A 190 19.96 -1.58 -11.53
CA GLY A 190 18.62 -1.69 -12.10
C GLY A 190 17.79 -2.77 -11.41
N ILE A 191 16.47 -2.59 -11.41
CA ILE A 191 15.52 -3.59 -10.90
C ILE A 191 15.09 -4.51 -12.03
N VAL A 192 15.10 -5.82 -11.76
CA VAL A 192 14.64 -6.88 -12.67
C VAL A 192 13.61 -7.75 -11.93
N PHE A 193 12.54 -8.10 -12.64
CA PHE A 193 11.54 -9.05 -12.12
C PHE A 193 11.81 -10.46 -12.66
N ALA A 194 11.70 -11.45 -11.78
CA ALA A 194 11.78 -12.87 -12.12
C ALA A 194 10.71 -13.65 -11.36
N THR A 195 10.27 -14.78 -11.89
CA THR A 195 9.41 -15.71 -11.15
C THR A 195 10.31 -16.77 -10.49
N LEU A 196 10.37 -16.75 -9.16
CA LEU A 196 11.21 -17.66 -8.38
C LEU A 196 10.39 -18.38 -7.32
N LYS A 197 10.88 -19.54 -6.88
CA LYS A 197 10.26 -20.34 -5.83
C LYS A 197 10.62 -19.76 -4.47
N GLN A 198 9.64 -19.19 -3.78
CA GLN A 198 9.80 -18.53 -2.48
C GLN A 198 8.95 -19.23 -1.40
N SER A 199 9.30 -19.02 -0.12
CA SER A 199 8.50 -19.45 1.01
C SER A 199 7.46 -18.36 1.30
N VAL A 200 6.19 -18.74 1.39
CA VAL A 200 5.09 -17.82 1.74
C VAL A 200 4.36 -18.36 2.97
N THR A 201 4.09 -17.49 3.91
CA THR A 201 3.53 -17.80 5.24
C THR A 201 2.11 -17.31 5.45
N ALA A 202 1.56 -16.54 4.51
CA ALA A 202 0.23 -15.94 4.58
C ALA A 202 -0.54 -16.10 3.27
N GLU A 203 -1.86 -15.98 3.34
CA GLU A 203 -2.70 -15.82 2.15
C GLU A 203 -2.29 -14.56 1.39
N PHE A 204 -2.36 -14.58 0.07
CA PHE A 204 -1.90 -13.51 -0.78
C PHE A 204 -2.75 -13.33 -2.05
N ASN A 205 -2.60 -12.19 -2.68
CA ASN A 205 -3.16 -11.93 -4.00
C ASN A 205 -2.11 -12.27 -5.08
N ASP A 206 -2.45 -13.19 -6.00
CA ASP A 206 -1.52 -13.71 -7.03
C ASP A 206 -0.90 -12.62 -7.92
N ARG A 207 -1.65 -11.54 -8.19
CA ARG A 207 -1.18 -10.44 -9.03
C ARG A 207 -0.37 -9.38 -8.26
N MET A 208 -0.50 -9.38 -6.93
CA MET A 208 0.17 -8.38 -6.07
C MET A 208 1.41 -8.93 -5.37
N ILE A 209 1.48 -10.25 -5.16
CA ILE A 209 2.57 -10.87 -4.38
C ILE A 209 3.93 -10.66 -5.03
N VAL A 210 4.86 -10.18 -4.22
CA VAL A 210 6.25 -9.97 -4.63
C VAL A 210 7.19 -10.28 -3.48
N ALA A 211 8.20 -11.10 -3.73
CA ALA A 211 9.31 -11.27 -2.79
C ALA A 211 10.40 -10.20 -3.07
N VAL A 212 10.94 -9.63 -2.00
CA VAL A 212 11.99 -8.60 -2.05
C VAL A 212 13.16 -9.05 -1.17
N PRO A 213 14.03 -9.95 -1.65
CA PRO A 213 15.11 -10.50 -0.83
C PRO A 213 16.23 -9.50 -0.52
N ASP A 214 16.44 -8.50 -1.37
CA ASP A 214 17.43 -7.43 -1.20
C ASP A 214 16.73 -6.07 -1.07
N VAL A 215 16.17 -5.81 0.11
CA VAL A 215 15.46 -4.55 0.41
C VAL A 215 16.40 -3.34 0.30
N ALA A 216 17.64 -3.46 0.81
CA ALA A 216 18.61 -2.37 0.77
C ALA A 216 19.01 -2.00 -0.67
N GLY A 217 19.21 -3.00 -1.52
CA GLY A 217 19.47 -2.77 -2.95
C GLY A 217 18.29 -2.11 -3.66
N VAL A 218 17.06 -2.49 -3.31
CA VAL A 218 15.85 -1.84 -3.85
C VAL A 218 15.76 -0.39 -3.39
N ASP A 219 16.08 -0.07 -2.14
CA ASP A 219 16.09 1.31 -1.64
C ASP A 219 17.07 2.18 -2.44
N VAL A 220 18.29 1.68 -2.69
CA VAL A 220 19.29 2.38 -3.55
C VAL A 220 18.77 2.56 -4.97
N ALA A 221 18.15 1.53 -5.55
CA ALA A 221 17.57 1.62 -6.89
C ALA A 221 16.44 2.66 -6.97
N ARG A 222 15.59 2.76 -5.94
CA ARG A 222 14.53 3.78 -5.80
C ARG A 222 15.12 5.19 -5.79
N GLU A 223 16.19 5.43 -5.01
CA GLU A 223 16.86 6.71 -4.98
C GLU A 223 17.44 7.10 -6.34
N GLN A 224 18.05 6.14 -7.05
CA GLN A 224 18.58 6.36 -8.41
C GLN A 224 17.44 6.66 -9.39
N PHE A 225 16.34 5.94 -9.28
CA PHE A 225 15.15 6.15 -10.10
C PHE A 225 14.56 7.57 -9.89
N ALA A 226 14.45 8.03 -8.65
CA ALA A 226 13.96 9.36 -8.31
C ALA A 226 14.86 10.49 -8.86
N LYS A 227 16.17 10.24 -9.01
CA LYS A 227 17.12 11.19 -9.64
C LYS A 227 17.00 11.23 -11.16
N ASN A 228 16.49 10.16 -11.79
CA ASN A 228 16.27 10.11 -13.23
C ASN A 228 14.98 10.85 -13.58
N LYS A 229 15.10 11.94 -14.33
CA LYS A 229 13.95 12.78 -14.79
C LYS A 229 13.17 12.10 -15.94
N LYS A 230 12.86 10.83 -15.83
CA LYS A 230 12.01 10.13 -16.80
C LYS A 230 10.54 10.43 -16.50
N THR A 231 9.72 10.50 -17.55
CA THR A 231 8.28 10.70 -17.44
C THR A 231 7.60 9.44 -16.86
N LEU A 232 6.39 9.60 -16.32
CA LEU A 232 5.56 8.46 -15.91
C LEU A 232 5.40 7.46 -17.06
N LYS A 233 5.13 7.96 -18.28
CA LYS A 233 4.99 7.19 -19.52
C LYS A 233 6.19 6.31 -19.82
N ASP A 234 7.42 6.83 -19.69
CA ASP A 234 8.64 6.08 -19.95
C ASP A 234 8.89 5.00 -18.90
N ASN A 235 8.57 5.32 -17.65
CA ASN A 235 8.71 4.40 -16.53
C ASN A 235 7.71 3.25 -16.62
N VAL A 236 6.44 3.54 -16.92
CA VAL A 236 5.42 2.52 -17.17
C VAL A 236 5.85 1.61 -18.30
N PHE A 237 6.36 2.16 -19.41
CA PHE A 237 6.83 1.37 -20.54
C PHE A 237 7.97 0.42 -20.17
N ALA A 238 8.95 0.90 -19.42
CA ALA A 238 10.07 0.07 -18.97
C ALA A 238 9.60 -1.12 -18.11
N ILE A 239 8.71 -0.86 -17.14
CA ILE A 239 8.18 -1.89 -16.26
C ILE A 239 7.28 -2.88 -17.03
N MET A 240 6.41 -2.39 -17.90
CA MET A 240 5.59 -3.24 -18.77
C MET A 240 6.44 -4.19 -19.62
N LYS A 241 7.55 -3.68 -20.19
CA LYS A 241 8.49 -4.49 -20.97
C LYS A 241 9.16 -5.58 -20.13
N ASP A 242 9.45 -5.31 -18.86
CA ASP A 242 10.07 -6.31 -17.98
C ASP A 242 9.04 -7.34 -17.50
N LEU A 243 7.84 -6.91 -17.16
CA LEU A 243 6.76 -7.81 -16.75
C LEU A 243 6.29 -8.72 -17.90
N SER A 244 6.23 -8.20 -19.14
CA SER A 244 5.81 -8.97 -20.30
C SER A 244 6.70 -10.19 -20.58
N LYS A 245 7.97 -10.16 -20.15
CA LYS A 245 8.89 -11.30 -20.27
C LYS A 245 8.57 -12.45 -19.32
N LEU A 246 7.79 -12.21 -18.27
CA LEU A 246 7.40 -13.23 -17.28
C LEU A 246 6.21 -14.08 -17.77
N ASN A 247 5.51 -13.66 -18.80
CA ASN A 247 4.38 -14.34 -19.37
C ASN A 247 4.66 -14.74 -20.82
N LEU A 248 4.40 -15.99 -21.17
CA LEU A 248 4.59 -16.51 -22.54
C LEU A 248 3.82 -15.74 -23.62
N GLN A 249 2.67 -15.15 -23.27
CA GLN A 249 1.84 -14.37 -24.18
C GLN A 249 2.23 -12.88 -24.20
N GLY A 250 3.16 -12.46 -23.33
CA GLY A 250 3.57 -11.05 -23.18
C GLY A 250 2.48 -10.13 -22.61
N HIS A 251 1.42 -10.71 -22.03
CA HIS A 251 0.33 -9.95 -21.43
C HIS A 251 0.67 -9.55 -19.99
N VAL A 252 0.30 -8.34 -19.57
CA VAL A 252 0.46 -7.84 -18.22
C VAL A 252 -0.88 -7.31 -17.73
N HIS A 253 -1.33 -7.77 -16.57
CA HIS A 253 -2.55 -7.26 -15.96
C HIS A 253 -2.29 -5.90 -15.30
N ALA A 254 -3.27 -4.96 -15.35
CA ALA A 254 -3.13 -3.63 -14.77
C ALA A 254 -2.73 -3.66 -13.27
N GLN A 255 -3.24 -4.63 -12.50
CA GLN A 255 -2.88 -4.84 -11.10
C GLN A 255 -1.43 -5.29 -10.91
N GLU A 256 -0.87 -6.08 -11.85
CA GLU A 256 0.54 -6.48 -11.80
C GLU A 256 1.46 -5.30 -12.06
N LEU A 257 1.07 -4.43 -13.02
CA LEU A 257 1.78 -3.18 -13.26
C LEU A 257 1.76 -2.30 -12.01
N TYR A 258 0.60 -2.11 -11.38
CA TYR A 258 0.47 -1.32 -10.16
C TYR A 258 1.38 -1.87 -9.04
N SER A 259 1.36 -3.19 -8.81
CA SER A 259 2.22 -3.84 -7.82
C SER A 259 3.70 -3.60 -8.10
N ALA A 260 4.14 -3.84 -9.33
CA ALA A 260 5.55 -3.70 -9.73
C ALA A 260 6.03 -2.25 -9.74
N PHE A 261 5.19 -1.30 -10.20
CA PHE A 261 5.53 0.11 -10.24
C PHE A 261 5.77 0.66 -8.84
N ASN A 262 4.91 0.32 -7.89
CA ASN A 262 5.00 0.78 -6.50
C ASN A 262 6.20 0.22 -5.72
N ILE A 263 6.93 -0.76 -6.25
CA ILE A 263 8.23 -1.16 -5.71
C ILE A 263 9.29 -0.10 -6.04
N ILE A 264 9.23 0.50 -7.23
CA ILE A 264 10.24 1.43 -7.73
C ILE A 264 9.91 2.86 -7.34
N SER A 265 8.64 3.24 -7.48
CA SER A 265 8.17 4.60 -7.18
C SER A 265 6.70 4.56 -6.76
N ARG A 266 6.34 5.39 -5.77
CA ARG A 266 4.95 5.51 -5.33
C ARG A 266 4.11 6.13 -6.42
N CYS A 267 3.02 5.45 -6.80
CA CYS A 267 2.02 5.97 -7.74
C CYS A 267 0.64 5.36 -7.43
N PRO A 268 -0.42 6.18 -7.33
CA PRO A 268 -1.79 5.66 -7.22
C PRO A 268 -2.23 4.93 -8.49
N PRO A 269 -3.30 4.11 -8.44
CA PRO A 269 -3.73 3.30 -9.58
C PRO A 269 -4.15 4.11 -10.81
N ALA A 270 -4.95 5.16 -10.62
CA ALA A 270 -5.55 5.91 -11.72
C ALA A 270 -4.53 6.44 -12.75
N PRO A 271 -3.45 7.15 -12.38
CA PRO A 271 -2.43 7.58 -13.33
C PRO A 271 -1.80 6.43 -14.12
N LEU A 272 -1.55 5.27 -13.48
CA LEU A 272 -1.00 4.09 -14.16
C LEU A 272 -1.99 3.51 -15.17
N PHE A 273 -3.25 3.40 -14.79
CA PHE A 273 -4.30 2.86 -15.66
C PHE A 273 -4.58 3.82 -16.84
N MET A 274 -4.55 5.11 -16.60
CA MET A 274 -4.66 6.12 -17.66
C MET A 274 -3.52 6.01 -18.68
N GLN A 275 -2.28 5.71 -18.24
CA GLN A 275 -1.19 5.45 -19.18
C GLN A 275 -1.46 4.23 -20.06
N LEU A 276 -2.04 3.15 -19.51
CA LEU A 276 -2.36 1.94 -20.27
C LEU A 276 -3.40 2.17 -21.37
N ILE A 277 -4.37 3.07 -21.15
CA ILE A 277 -5.45 3.33 -22.11
C ILE A 277 -5.14 4.49 -23.08
N SER A 278 -4.29 5.44 -22.66
CA SER A 278 -3.97 6.62 -23.49
C SER A 278 -2.75 6.44 -24.39
N ASP A 279 -1.85 5.53 -24.05
CA ASP A 279 -0.62 5.32 -24.81
C ASP A 279 -0.84 4.28 -25.93
N PRO A 280 -0.69 4.67 -27.21
CA PRO A 280 -0.92 3.78 -28.35
C PRO A 280 0.04 2.57 -28.43
N ARG A 281 1.08 2.53 -27.59
CA ARG A 281 1.97 1.37 -27.47
C ARG A 281 1.31 0.17 -26.79
N TYR A 282 0.15 0.33 -26.15
CA TYR A 282 -0.54 -0.75 -25.47
C TYR A 282 -1.86 -1.10 -26.14
N THR A 283 -2.13 -2.40 -26.24
CA THR A 283 -3.41 -2.93 -26.68
C THR A 283 -4.06 -3.70 -25.54
N HIS A 284 -5.29 -3.36 -25.21
CA HIS A 284 -6.12 -4.12 -24.28
C HIS A 284 -6.52 -5.44 -24.89
N VAL A 285 -6.24 -6.57 -24.21
CA VAL A 285 -6.49 -7.92 -24.71
C VAL A 285 -7.57 -8.68 -23.93
N GLY A 286 -8.32 -7.99 -23.06
CA GLY A 286 -9.39 -8.51 -22.20
C GLY A 286 -8.98 -8.63 -20.74
N ASP A 287 -9.96 -8.64 -19.82
CA ASP A 287 -9.78 -8.80 -18.36
C ASP A 287 -8.69 -7.91 -17.78
N LEU A 288 -8.64 -6.64 -18.19
CA LEU A 288 -7.62 -5.67 -17.76
C LEU A 288 -6.16 -6.12 -18.03
N HIS A 289 -5.96 -7.02 -19.02
CA HIS A 289 -4.64 -7.35 -19.53
C HIS A 289 -4.26 -6.46 -20.72
N PHE A 290 -3.01 -6.09 -20.77
CA PHE A 290 -2.43 -5.23 -21.80
C PHE A 290 -1.19 -5.87 -22.39
N ARG A 291 -0.99 -5.68 -23.69
CA ARG A 291 0.18 -6.11 -24.44
C ARG A 291 0.86 -4.91 -25.06
N ILE A 292 2.20 -4.95 -25.10
CA ILE A 292 2.98 -3.95 -25.83
C ILE A 292 2.86 -4.28 -27.33
N GLU A 293 2.44 -3.29 -28.14
CA GLU A 293 2.51 -3.41 -29.60
C GLU A 293 3.97 -3.29 -30.06
N GLU A 294 4.45 -4.28 -30.80
CA GLU A 294 5.72 -4.17 -31.50
C GLU A 294 5.51 -3.16 -32.64
N THR A 295 6.01 -1.95 -32.47
CA THR A 295 6.16 -1.03 -33.60
C THR A 295 7.15 -1.65 -34.57
N GLY A 296 6.63 -2.17 -35.71
CA GLY A 296 7.41 -2.71 -36.82
C GLY A 296 8.34 -1.66 -37.45
#